data_2d80de31ea27346130e26ff7505b2f83
#
_entry.id   2d80de31ea27346130e26ff7505b2f83
#
_cell.length_a   1.000
_cell.length_b   1.000
_cell.length_c   1.000
_cell.angle_alpha   90.00
_cell.angle_beta   90.00
_cell.angle_gamma   90.00
#
_symmetry.space_group_name_H-M   'P 1'
#
loop_
_entity.id
_entity.type
_entity.pdbx_description
1 polymer ?
#
loop_
_entity_poly.entity_id
_entity_poly.type
_entity_poly.pdbx_seq_one_letter_code
_entity_poly.pdbx_strand_id
1 'polypeptide(L)'
;MKKQTKGILAFAFLGGLMLTSGVLIAIPGFDEEVDYAAMNDPEVTITGTPADNFPDEQRAQFCGSGIAKSTKYVQEFSIPTLCTNPLAVVTDYDGNVWFAETNTGNLGKFDPITETFTEYDNPTWPNGARSMMWGIDYSPDGSVWFTDESYDSVWTFSTLDEKYTRIGYPTESDSLPQRLLIDGSKIIINDFTGNKLTLLDPNQSGEDINYLSIPSPIDNSVTAGFAVDAKDNIWFTNWLFQQGGVLVKFNQNGYLDSVASSNEQSLPLLDHVEIYELPTTLLTPNGAAVSSDGTIWLADTTSSSFFNFNPITEKFIQYVTADPVLNTYGNQTGIVKTPISRPYWIESDDQGRIVFNAQTANTISVMDPKSQSLVEYQIPSKNPNWGDCDPGTGIVMPDCGLAQVFDFAIDGKKIWFTEWVENNIGVVDTTVSLPIEIQLESDSVVLKSGDSKHFNFVVSPNSQNDLFDVSLILNTSHDFLSIDLDSDTPKSFQLDFDAPRPIHGNISASNDA
;
A
#
# COMPACT_ATOMS: atom_id res chain seq x y z
N MET A 1 28.80 1.17 -14.74
CA MET A 1 28.95 0.18 -13.64
C MET A 1 28.20 0.55 -12.36
N LYS A 2 27.88 1.81 -12.09
CA LYS A 2 27.14 2.22 -10.86
C LYS A 2 25.60 2.18 -10.99
N LYS A 3 25.04 2.22 -12.21
CA LYS A 3 23.57 2.16 -12.43
C LYS A 3 22.99 0.74 -12.35
N GLN A 4 23.77 -0.30 -12.65
CA GLN A 4 23.34 -1.70 -12.50
C GLN A 4 23.01 -2.08 -11.04
N THR A 5 23.60 -1.38 -10.08
CA THR A 5 23.36 -1.66 -8.65
C THR A 5 22.01 -1.10 -8.16
N LYS A 6 21.47 -0.07 -8.81
CA LYS A 6 20.22 0.59 -8.40
C LYS A 6 18.99 -0.28 -8.64
N GLY A 7 18.81 -0.77 -9.85
CA GLY A 7 17.71 -1.68 -10.16
C GLY A 7 17.80 -2.97 -9.34
N ILE A 8 19.02 -3.47 -9.09
CA ILE A 8 19.26 -4.66 -8.28
C ILE A 8 18.96 -4.39 -6.78
N LEU A 9 19.22 -3.19 -6.25
CA LEU A 9 18.93 -2.88 -4.84
C LEU A 9 17.46 -2.56 -4.61
N ALA A 10 16.82 -1.81 -5.47
CA ALA A 10 15.37 -1.56 -5.40
C ALA A 10 14.59 -2.86 -5.62
N PHE A 11 15.07 -3.71 -6.53
CA PHE A 11 14.54 -5.04 -6.77
C PHE A 11 14.95 -6.03 -5.67
N ALA A 12 16.15 -5.95 -5.10
CA ALA A 12 16.50 -6.74 -3.93
C ALA A 12 15.74 -6.26 -2.69
N PHE A 13 15.32 -5.01 -2.63
CA PHE A 13 14.50 -4.48 -1.53
C PHE A 13 13.01 -4.79 -1.73
N LEU A 14 12.47 -4.61 -2.91
CA LEU A 14 11.17 -5.18 -3.33
C LEU A 14 11.24 -6.70 -3.42
N GLY A 15 12.32 -7.27 -3.98
CA GLY A 15 12.59 -8.68 -3.98
C GLY A 15 12.91 -9.20 -2.57
N GLY A 16 13.46 -8.44 -1.63
CA GLY A 16 13.54 -8.76 -0.21
C GLY A 16 12.16 -8.76 0.44
N LEU A 17 11.30 -7.84 0.08
CA LEU A 17 9.88 -7.81 0.42
C LEU A 17 9.07 -8.84 -0.40
N MET A 18 9.49 -9.18 -1.63
CA MET A 18 8.92 -10.23 -2.48
C MET A 18 9.66 -11.57 -2.40
N LEU A 19 10.95 -11.62 -1.98
CA LEU A 19 11.75 -12.84 -1.78
C LEU A 19 11.21 -13.72 -0.65
N THR A 20 10.34 -13.16 0.16
CA THR A 20 9.52 -13.98 1.04
C THR A 20 8.49 -14.82 0.27
N SER A 21 8.28 -14.57 -1.01
CA SER A 21 7.45 -15.39 -1.90
C SER A 21 8.24 -16.31 -2.85
N GLY A 22 9.55 -16.41 -2.70
CA GLY A 22 10.35 -17.48 -3.34
C GLY A 22 10.77 -17.25 -4.78
N VAL A 23 10.59 -16.07 -5.35
CA VAL A 23 10.94 -15.83 -6.76
C VAL A 23 11.79 -14.58 -6.91
N LEU A 24 13.11 -14.77 -6.98
CA LEU A 24 14.03 -13.80 -7.60
C LEU A 24 13.83 -13.89 -9.12
N ILE A 25 12.93 -13.10 -9.65
CA ILE A 25 12.85 -12.94 -11.09
C ILE A 25 13.65 -11.70 -11.43
N ALA A 26 14.76 -11.89 -12.12
CA ALA A 26 15.34 -10.82 -12.92
C ALA A 26 14.28 -10.48 -13.97
N ILE A 27 13.57 -9.37 -13.81
CA ILE A 27 12.64 -8.89 -14.82
C ILE A 27 13.52 -8.38 -15.97
N PRO A 28 13.48 -9.01 -17.16
CA PRO A 28 14.23 -8.52 -18.29
C PRO A 28 13.80 -7.11 -18.64
N GLY A 29 14.76 -6.23 -18.94
CA GLY A 29 14.50 -4.85 -19.38
C GLY A 29 14.70 -3.76 -18.31
N PHE A 30 14.98 -4.10 -17.03
CA PHE A 30 15.44 -3.11 -16.05
C PHE A 30 16.94 -2.84 -16.09
N ASP A 31 17.70 -3.64 -16.87
CA ASP A 31 19.15 -3.51 -16.96
C ASP A 31 19.63 -2.71 -18.20
N GLU A 32 18.71 -2.25 -19.04
CA GLU A 32 19.09 -1.45 -20.19
C GLU A 32 19.30 0.01 -19.77
N GLU A 33 20.44 0.56 -20.17
CA GLU A 33 20.77 1.97 -20.00
C GLU A 33 19.79 2.79 -20.85
N VAL A 34 18.84 3.47 -20.20
CA VAL A 34 17.85 4.27 -20.91
C VAL A 34 18.54 5.49 -21.47
N ASP A 35 18.42 5.67 -22.77
CA ASP A 35 18.81 6.89 -23.44
C ASP A 35 17.76 7.97 -23.16
N TYR A 36 18.03 8.83 -22.17
CA TYR A 36 17.16 9.96 -21.84
C TYR A 36 16.95 10.92 -23.01
N ALA A 37 17.86 10.96 -23.99
CA ALA A 37 17.65 11.72 -25.21
C ALA A 37 16.53 11.09 -26.05
N ALA A 38 16.40 9.76 -26.05
CA ALA A 38 15.31 9.08 -26.74
C ALA A 38 13.94 9.34 -26.09
N MET A 39 13.87 9.52 -24.76
CA MET A 39 12.60 9.88 -24.09
C MET A 39 12.03 11.23 -24.53
N ASN A 40 12.85 12.12 -25.04
CA ASN A 40 12.44 13.43 -25.55
C ASN A 40 12.34 13.45 -27.08
N ASP A 41 12.51 12.30 -27.74
CA ASP A 41 12.39 12.19 -29.18
C ASP A 41 10.93 11.96 -29.59
N PRO A 42 10.24 12.92 -30.21
CA PRO A 42 8.85 12.79 -30.63
C PRO A 42 8.64 11.76 -31.75
N GLU A 43 9.74 11.23 -32.33
CA GLU A 43 9.66 10.21 -33.39
C GLU A 43 9.73 8.77 -32.85
N VAL A 44 9.90 8.56 -31.55
CA VAL A 44 9.87 7.22 -30.95
C VAL A 44 8.43 6.66 -31.05
N THR A 45 8.23 5.82 -32.03
CA THR A 45 6.95 5.11 -32.21
C THR A 45 6.98 3.83 -31.40
N ILE A 46 6.09 3.71 -30.42
CA ILE A 46 5.88 2.45 -29.71
C ILE A 46 5.29 1.45 -30.70
N THR A 47 6.00 0.35 -30.93
CA THR A 47 5.57 -0.74 -31.81
C THR A 47 5.37 -2.00 -30.98
N GLY A 48 4.25 -2.69 -31.22
CA GLY A 48 3.90 -3.91 -30.47
C GLY A 48 2.86 -3.66 -29.39
N THR A 49 2.64 -4.67 -28.58
CA THR A 49 1.72 -4.64 -27.44
C THR A 49 2.50 -4.72 -26.13
N PRO A 50 1.95 -4.29 -24.98
CA PRO A 50 2.60 -4.45 -23.68
C PRO A 50 3.04 -5.89 -23.37
N ALA A 51 2.32 -6.87 -23.91
CA ALA A 51 2.65 -8.30 -23.78
C ALA A 51 4.02 -8.65 -24.41
N ASP A 52 4.46 -7.90 -25.43
CA ASP A 52 5.74 -8.13 -26.08
C ASP A 52 6.96 -7.81 -25.20
N ASN A 53 6.73 -7.06 -24.10
CA ASN A 53 7.76 -6.77 -23.10
C ASN A 53 8.09 -7.99 -22.21
N PHE A 54 7.28 -9.05 -22.24
CA PHE A 54 7.50 -10.25 -21.44
C PHE A 54 7.73 -11.48 -22.33
N PRO A 55 8.77 -12.30 -22.05
CA PRO A 55 8.90 -13.63 -22.62
C PRO A 55 7.65 -14.49 -22.36
N ASP A 56 7.37 -15.44 -23.24
CA ASP A 56 6.16 -16.27 -23.15
C ASP A 56 6.00 -16.98 -21.79
N GLU A 57 7.11 -17.42 -21.21
CA GLU A 57 7.15 -18.05 -19.88
C GLU A 57 6.79 -17.12 -18.72
N GLN A 58 6.92 -15.81 -18.92
CA GLN A 58 6.61 -14.81 -17.89
C GLN A 58 5.22 -14.20 -18.04
N ARG A 59 4.57 -14.34 -19.20
CA ARG A 59 3.25 -13.73 -19.44
C ARG A 59 2.20 -14.19 -18.44
N ALA A 60 2.17 -15.46 -18.08
CA ALA A 60 1.23 -15.99 -17.10
C ALA A 60 1.43 -15.36 -15.70
N GLN A 61 2.63 -14.85 -15.43
CA GLN A 61 2.97 -14.22 -14.17
C GLN A 61 2.58 -12.74 -14.13
N PHE A 62 2.79 -12.01 -15.25
CA PHE A 62 2.65 -10.55 -15.26
C PHE A 62 1.45 -10.03 -16.04
N CYS A 63 0.80 -10.85 -16.87
CA CYS A 63 -0.26 -10.39 -17.75
C CYS A 63 -1.67 -10.76 -17.28
N GLY A 64 -1.76 -11.42 -16.14
CA GLY A 64 -3.04 -11.83 -15.55
C GLY A 64 -3.79 -12.93 -16.29
N SER A 65 -4.91 -13.30 -15.71
CA SER A 65 -5.87 -14.25 -16.31
C SER A 65 -6.79 -13.57 -17.34
N GLY A 66 -6.84 -12.23 -17.33
CA GLY A 66 -7.71 -11.42 -18.20
C GLY A 66 -9.20 -11.53 -17.84
N ILE A 67 -9.55 -12.00 -16.65
CA ILE A 67 -10.94 -12.21 -16.22
C ILE A 67 -11.15 -11.47 -14.89
N ALA A 68 -11.87 -10.36 -14.94
CA ALA A 68 -12.37 -9.69 -13.75
C ALA A 68 -13.42 -10.55 -13.04
N LYS A 69 -13.36 -10.59 -11.73
CA LYS A 69 -14.27 -11.33 -10.87
C LYS A 69 -15.03 -10.35 -9.97
N SER A 70 -16.15 -10.77 -9.42
CA SER A 70 -16.93 -9.94 -8.52
C SER A 70 -17.50 -10.77 -7.39
N THR A 71 -17.56 -10.18 -6.23
CA THR A 71 -18.29 -10.66 -5.05
C THR A 71 -19.42 -9.70 -4.72
N LYS A 72 -20.09 -9.90 -3.61
CA LYS A 72 -21.06 -8.96 -3.09
C LYS A 72 -20.43 -7.60 -2.71
N TYR A 73 -19.16 -7.60 -2.31
CA TYR A 73 -18.46 -6.46 -1.71
C TYR A 73 -17.40 -5.84 -2.61
N VAL A 74 -16.88 -6.63 -3.56
CA VAL A 74 -15.76 -6.24 -4.43
C VAL A 74 -16.17 -6.49 -5.86
N GLN A 75 -15.98 -5.48 -6.71
CA GLN A 75 -16.19 -5.58 -8.15
C GLN A 75 -14.87 -5.25 -8.85
N GLU A 76 -14.48 -6.06 -9.82
CA GLU A 76 -13.29 -5.89 -10.64
C GLU A 76 -13.67 -5.56 -12.08
N PHE A 77 -12.79 -4.81 -12.77
CA PHE A 77 -12.95 -4.42 -14.17
C PHE A 77 -11.63 -4.68 -14.90
N SER A 78 -11.69 -5.48 -15.98
CA SER A 78 -10.49 -5.78 -16.77
C SER A 78 -10.08 -4.60 -17.64
N ILE A 79 -8.81 -4.20 -17.55
CA ILE A 79 -8.23 -3.18 -18.42
C ILE A 79 -8.16 -3.73 -19.84
N PRO A 80 -8.61 -2.98 -20.88
CA PRO A 80 -8.68 -3.46 -22.25
C PRO A 80 -7.34 -3.90 -22.85
N THR A 81 -6.29 -3.12 -22.61
CA THR A 81 -4.94 -3.49 -23.01
C THR A 81 -4.33 -4.46 -21.99
N LEU A 82 -3.88 -5.61 -22.47
CA LEU A 82 -3.31 -6.66 -21.62
C LEU A 82 -1.88 -6.32 -21.18
N CYS A 83 -1.50 -6.76 -20.00
CA CYS A 83 -0.13 -6.64 -19.48
C CYS A 83 0.29 -5.18 -19.22
N THR A 84 -0.62 -4.27 -18.91
CA THR A 84 -0.28 -2.88 -18.57
C THR A 84 0.36 -2.76 -17.20
N ASN A 85 0.12 -3.75 -16.31
CA ASN A 85 0.59 -3.77 -14.92
C ASN A 85 0.20 -2.49 -14.16
N PRO A 86 -1.10 -2.26 -13.91
CA PRO A 86 -1.58 -1.05 -13.24
C PRO A 86 -1.08 -1.02 -11.80
N LEU A 87 -0.48 0.12 -11.36
CA LEU A 87 0.11 0.21 -10.03
C LEU A 87 -0.53 1.31 -9.19
N ALA A 88 -0.10 2.56 -9.37
CA ALA A 88 -0.64 3.67 -8.59
C ALA A 88 -2.04 4.06 -9.07
N VAL A 89 -2.91 4.48 -8.15
CA VAL A 89 -4.30 4.84 -8.43
C VAL A 89 -4.74 6.06 -7.64
N VAL A 90 -5.54 6.93 -8.27
CA VAL A 90 -6.15 8.11 -7.66
C VAL A 90 -7.53 8.36 -8.27
N THR A 91 -8.40 9.06 -7.55
CA THR A 91 -9.69 9.52 -8.08
C THR A 91 -9.65 11.01 -8.37
N ASP A 92 -10.28 11.44 -9.48
CA ASP A 92 -10.47 12.85 -9.75
C ASP A 92 -11.75 13.40 -9.04
N TYR A 93 -11.96 14.72 -9.14
CA TYR A 93 -13.10 15.38 -8.49
C TYR A 93 -14.46 15.03 -9.10
N ASP A 94 -14.49 14.41 -10.28
CA ASP A 94 -15.69 13.92 -10.95
C ASP A 94 -15.97 12.43 -10.61
N GLY A 95 -15.07 11.79 -9.82
CA GLY A 95 -15.15 10.39 -9.40
C GLY A 95 -14.64 9.41 -10.45
N ASN A 96 -13.92 9.86 -11.48
CA ASN A 96 -13.20 8.94 -12.36
C ASN A 96 -11.94 8.41 -11.67
N VAL A 97 -11.53 7.19 -12.03
CA VAL A 97 -10.37 6.52 -11.49
C VAL A 97 -9.21 6.59 -12.46
N TRP A 98 -8.13 7.24 -12.07
CA TRP A 98 -6.90 7.32 -12.84
C TRP A 98 -5.88 6.33 -12.29
N PHE A 99 -5.17 5.64 -13.16
CA PHE A 99 -4.16 4.67 -12.76
C PHE A 99 -2.95 4.71 -13.70
N ALA A 100 -1.79 4.37 -13.14
CA ALA A 100 -0.53 4.37 -13.85
C ALA A 100 -0.20 2.96 -14.37
N GLU A 101 0.15 2.85 -15.65
CA GLU A 101 0.46 1.59 -16.33
C GLU A 101 1.98 1.38 -16.41
N THR A 102 2.53 0.61 -15.50
CA THR A 102 3.99 0.47 -15.32
C THR A 102 4.71 -0.16 -16.50
N ASN A 103 4.01 -0.94 -17.32
CA ASN A 103 4.59 -1.62 -18.48
C ASN A 103 4.52 -0.81 -19.78
N THR A 104 3.85 0.33 -19.76
CA THR A 104 3.66 1.17 -20.96
C THR A 104 4.08 2.61 -20.75
N GLY A 105 4.13 3.07 -19.48
CA GLY A 105 4.30 4.49 -19.14
C GLY A 105 3.05 5.33 -19.43
N ASN A 106 1.93 4.69 -19.71
CA ASN A 106 0.64 5.33 -19.98
C ASN A 106 -0.12 5.62 -18.69
N LEU A 107 -1.16 6.44 -18.81
CA LEU A 107 -2.21 6.59 -17.82
C LEU A 107 -3.50 6.00 -18.36
N GLY A 108 -4.16 5.20 -17.54
CA GLY A 108 -5.52 4.76 -17.76
C GLY A 108 -6.51 5.60 -16.95
N LYS A 109 -7.70 5.82 -17.51
CA LYS A 109 -8.85 6.43 -16.84
C LYS A 109 -10.05 5.50 -16.95
N PHE A 110 -10.73 5.28 -15.86
CA PHE A 110 -11.98 4.54 -15.80
C PHE A 110 -13.11 5.46 -15.31
N ASP A 111 -14.21 5.48 -16.06
CA ASP A 111 -15.45 6.16 -15.66
C ASP A 111 -16.38 5.12 -14.99
N PRO A 112 -16.62 5.21 -13.67
CA PRO A 112 -17.46 4.25 -12.95
C PRO A 112 -18.95 4.33 -13.29
N ILE A 113 -19.41 5.44 -13.92
CA ILE A 113 -20.83 5.61 -14.29
C ILE A 113 -21.13 4.85 -15.58
N THR A 114 -20.23 4.94 -16.55
CA THR A 114 -20.37 4.30 -17.85
C THR A 114 -19.64 2.97 -17.96
N GLU A 115 -18.82 2.64 -16.97
CA GLU A 115 -17.93 1.46 -16.93
C GLU A 115 -17.00 1.41 -18.16
N THR A 116 -16.48 2.56 -18.58
CA THR A 116 -15.61 2.66 -19.76
C THR A 116 -14.21 3.07 -19.41
N PHE A 117 -13.24 2.46 -20.11
CA PHE A 117 -11.82 2.81 -20.03
C PHE A 117 -11.42 3.78 -21.14
N THR A 118 -10.50 4.66 -20.82
CA THR A 118 -9.72 5.46 -21.77
C THR A 118 -8.25 5.33 -21.38
N GLU A 119 -7.42 4.88 -22.31
CA GLU A 119 -5.98 4.75 -22.09
C GLU A 119 -5.28 5.86 -22.90
N TYR A 120 -4.40 6.62 -22.27
CA TYR A 120 -3.70 7.75 -22.86
C TYR A 120 -2.25 7.35 -23.12
N ASP A 121 -1.92 7.17 -24.40
CA ASP A 121 -0.58 6.82 -24.83
C ASP A 121 0.43 7.91 -24.47
N ASN A 122 1.58 7.53 -23.94
CA ASN A 122 2.70 8.43 -23.69
C ASN A 122 3.71 8.34 -24.85
N PRO A 123 3.66 9.26 -25.82
CA PRO A 123 4.52 9.19 -27.01
C PRO A 123 5.99 9.45 -26.72
N THR A 124 6.31 9.94 -25.52
CA THR A 124 7.70 10.20 -25.09
C THR A 124 8.29 9.07 -24.24
N TRP A 125 7.49 8.03 -23.97
CA TRP A 125 7.98 6.85 -23.26
C TRP A 125 8.81 5.96 -24.20
N PRO A 126 9.99 5.46 -23.77
CA PRO A 126 10.83 4.61 -24.62
C PRO A 126 10.11 3.30 -24.96
N ASN A 127 10.22 2.86 -26.21
CA ASN A 127 9.59 1.64 -26.67
C ASN A 127 10.07 0.43 -25.87
N GLY A 128 9.14 -0.32 -25.28
CA GLY A 128 9.43 -1.48 -24.46
C GLY A 128 9.98 -1.18 -23.07
N ALA A 129 10.13 0.09 -22.73
CA ALA A 129 10.56 0.49 -21.40
C ALA A 129 9.49 0.22 -20.34
N ARG A 130 9.93 -0.12 -19.15
CA ARG A 130 9.08 -0.38 -17.97
C ARG A 130 9.63 0.34 -16.77
N SER A 131 8.76 0.87 -15.92
CA SER A 131 9.14 1.49 -14.66
C SER A 131 8.05 1.28 -13.63
N MET A 132 8.43 1.13 -12.37
CA MET A 132 7.45 1.14 -11.30
C MET A 132 7.00 2.58 -11.07
N MET A 133 5.71 2.83 -11.24
CA MET A 133 5.06 4.13 -11.10
C MET A 133 4.27 4.13 -9.79
N TRP A 134 4.97 4.36 -8.68
CA TRP A 134 4.47 4.13 -7.33
C TRP A 134 3.53 5.20 -6.81
N GLY A 135 3.74 6.45 -7.21
CA GLY A 135 2.98 7.59 -6.72
C GLY A 135 2.16 8.21 -7.84
N ILE A 136 0.92 8.55 -7.54
CA ILE A 136 0.02 9.30 -8.41
C ILE A 136 -0.84 10.21 -7.55
N ASP A 137 -1.15 11.42 -8.04
CA ASP A 137 -2.11 12.30 -7.43
C ASP A 137 -2.77 13.21 -8.48
N TYR A 138 -3.95 13.74 -8.17
CA TYR A 138 -4.75 14.56 -9.05
C TYR A 138 -4.82 16.01 -8.55
N SER A 139 -4.33 16.93 -9.37
CA SER A 139 -4.25 18.35 -9.05
C SER A 139 -5.56 19.09 -9.34
N PRO A 140 -5.89 20.16 -8.57
CA PRO A 140 -7.06 20.98 -8.82
C PRO A 140 -7.11 21.67 -10.19
N ASP A 141 -5.98 21.79 -10.88
CA ASP A 141 -5.91 22.36 -12.24
C ASP A 141 -6.25 21.34 -13.35
N GLY A 142 -6.56 20.10 -12.97
CA GLY A 142 -6.86 19.03 -13.91
C GLY A 142 -5.63 18.27 -14.41
N SER A 143 -4.52 18.35 -13.70
CA SER A 143 -3.31 17.59 -14.03
C SER A 143 -3.20 16.33 -13.17
N VAL A 144 -2.81 15.22 -13.79
CA VAL A 144 -2.42 13.98 -13.10
C VAL A 144 -0.90 14.00 -12.96
N TRP A 145 -0.43 13.87 -11.72
CA TRP A 145 1.00 13.80 -11.39
C TRP A 145 1.37 12.39 -10.98
N PHE A 146 2.52 11.89 -11.45
CA PHE A 146 2.99 10.56 -11.09
C PHE A 146 4.52 10.47 -11.08
N THR A 147 5.03 9.49 -10.34
CA THR A 147 6.47 9.22 -10.23
C THR A 147 6.86 8.05 -11.12
N ASP A 148 8.11 8.03 -11.55
CA ASP A 148 8.72 6.90 -12.20
C ASP A 148 10.08 6.59 -11.58
N GLU A 149 10.24 5.36 -11.12
CA GLU A 149 11.40 4.91 -10.38
C GLU A 149 12.64 4.75 -11.25
N SER A 150 12.49 4.12 -12.43
CA SER A 150 13.62 3.69 -13.23
C SER A 150 14.33 4.85 -13.94
N TYR A 151 13.59 5.91 -14.21
CA TYR A 151 14.06 7.05 -14.98
C TYR A 151 14.25 8.30 -14.15
N ASP A 152 14.17 8.16 -12.83
CA ASP A 152 14.35 9.26 -11.87
C ASP A 152 13.55 10.49 -12.30
N SER A 153 12.23 10.33 -12.45
CA SER A 153 11.39 11.41 -12.98
C SER A 153 10.06 11.54 -12.24
N VAL A 154 9.54 12.75 -12.33
CA VAL A 154 8.16 13.07 -12.00
C VAL A 154 7.49 13.52 -13.29
N TRP A 155 6.32 13.01 -13.54
CA TRP A 155 5.55 13.31 -14.73
C TRP A 155 4.28 14.06 -14.37
N THR A 156 3.83 14.90 -15.29
CA THR A 156 2.50 15.49 -15.26
C THR A 156 1.79 15.25 -16.57
N PHE A 157 0.51 14.94 -16.49
CA PHE A 157 -0.39 14.80 -17.62
C PHE A 157 -1.52 15.82 -17.50
N SER A 158 -1.63 16.74 -18.46
CA SER A 158 -2.73 17.68 -18.56
C SER A 158 -3.95 17.00 -19.16
N THR A 159 -5.04 16.86 -18.39
CA THR A 159 -6.28 16.25 -18.89
C THR A 159 -7.00 17.14 -19.92
N LEU A 160 -6.68 18.44 -19.96
CA LEU A 160 -7.24 19.39 -20.93
C LEU A 160 -6.59 19.27 -22.31
N ASP A 161 -5.25 19.15 -22.34
CA ASP A 161 -4.47 19.14 -23.57
C ASP A 161 -4.04 17.73 -24.00
N GLU A 162 -4.28 16.74 -23.15
CA GLU A 162 -3.85 15.33 -23.28
C GLU A 162 -2.34 15.21 -23.54
N LYS A 163 -1.55 15.96 -22.77
CA LYS A 163 -0.10 16.03 -22.94
C LYS A 163 0.66 15.62 -21.68
N TYR A 164 1.65 14.80 -21.89
CA TYR A 164 2.65 14.45 -20.87
C TYR A 164 3.78 15.47 -20.85
N THR A 165 4.26 15.77 -19.65
CA THR A 165 5.48 16.54 -19.42
C THR A 165 6.34 15.81 -18.41
N ARG A 166 7.59 15.53 -18.77
CA ARG A 166 8.58 14.92 -17.90
C ARG A 166 9.37 15.97 -17.14
N ILE A 167 9.55 15.75 -15.85
CA ILE A 167 10.34 16.60 -14.97
C ILE A 167 11.43 15.72 -14.35
N GLY A 168 12.69 16.04 -14.61
CA GLY A 168 13.81 15.30 -14.02
C GLY A 168 13.82 15.42 -12.51
N TYR A 169 13.92 14.30 -11.79
CA TYR A 169 14.05 14.27 -10.35
C TYR A 169 15.51 14.46 -9.95
N PRO A 170 15.84 15.22 -8.89
CA PRO A 170 17.21 15.46 -8.48
C PRO A 170 17.84 14.18 -7.91
N THR A 171 18.66 13.54 -8.71
CA THR A 171 19.30 12.28 -8.33
C THR A 171 20.67 12.51 -7.72
N GLU A 172 20.86 11.97 -6.53
CA GLU A 172 22.18 11.75 -5.95
C GLU A 172 22.39 10.24 -5.85
N SER A 173 22.79 9.62 -6.93
CA SER A 173 23.23 8.23 -7.11
C SER A 173 22.25 7.08 -6.77
N ASP A 174 21.32 7.17 -5.84
CA ASP A 174 20.43 6.07 -5.42
C ASP A 174 18.99 6.54 -5.15
N SER A 175 18.52 7.53 -5.89
CA SER A 175 17.14 8.03 -5.78
C SER A 175 16.11 7.03 -6.25
N LEU A 176 14.99 6.95 -5.53
CA LEU A 176 13.80 6.20 -5.90
C LEU A 176 12.59 7.05 -5.49
N PRO A 177 12.16 7.99 -6.36
CA PRO A 177 10.94 8.76 -6.11
C PRO A 177 9.77 7.78 -6.09
N GLN A 178 9.15 7.64 -4.92
CA GLN A 178 8.13 6.62 -4.72
C GLN A 178 6.74 7.25 -4.64
N ARG A 179 6.25 7.53 -3.44
CA ARG A 179 4.94 8.14 -3.27
C ARG A 179 4.97 9.64 -3.53
N LEU A 180 3.88 10.18 -4.04
CA LEU A 180 3.67 11.59 -4.34
C LEU A 180 2.36 12.04 -3.69
N LEU A 181 2.36 13.24 -3.14
CA LEU A 181 1.16 13.90 -2.60
C LEU A 181 1.17 15.38 -2.98
N ILE A 182 0.06 15.87 -3.51
CA ILE A 182 -0.17 17.28 -3.78
C ILE A 182 -0.76 17.92 -2.53
N ASP A 183 -0.01 18.83 -1.91
CA ASP A 183 -0.40 19.59 -0.72
C ASP A 183 -0.43 21.09 -1.02
N GLY A 184 -1.60 21.59 -1.38
CA GLY A 184 -1.80 22.99 -1.78
C GLY A 184 -0.96 23.37 -3.01
N SER A 185 0.08 24.17 -2.81
CA SER A 185 1.01 24.62 -3.87
C SER A 185 2.30 23.81 -3.94
N LYS A 186 2.39 22.68 -3.24
CA LYS A 186 3.59 21.86 -3.15
C LYS A 186 3.27 20.42 -3.54
N ILE A 187 4.25 19.75 -4.10
CA ILE A 187 4.24 18.31 -4.30
C ILE A 187 5.29 17.71 -3.38
N ILE A 188 4.86 16.82 -2.51
CA ILE A 188 5.73 16.12 -1.56
C ILE A 188 6.02 14.74 -2.15
N ILE A 189 7.29 14.36 -2.20
CA ILE A 189 7.73 13.08 -2.74
C ILE A 189 8.69 12.45 -1.74
N ASN A 190 8.48 11.19 -1.36
CA ASN A 190 9.51 10.45 -0.64
C ASN A 190 10.50 9.84 -1.63
N ASP A 191 11.77 10.05 -1.35
CA ASP A 191 12.86 9.37 -2.03
C ASP A 191 13.24 8.15 -1.20
N PHE A 192 12.67 6.99 -1.57
CA PHE A 192 12.70 5.78 -0.75
C PHE A 192 14.13 5.35 -0.41
N THR A 193 15.02 5.29 -1.40
CA THR A 193 16.43 4.92 -1.21
C THR A 193 17.36 6.13 -1.13
N GLY A 194 16.90 7.30 -1.54
CA GLY A 194 17.67 8.54 -1.50
C GLY A 194 17.73 9.22 -0.13
N ASN A 195 17.12 8.63 0.88
CA ASN A 195 17.17 9.07 2.28
C ASN A 195 16.70 10.51 2.49
N LYS A 196 15.64 10.92 1.82
CA LYS A 196 15.10 12.29 1.89
C LYS A 196 13.62 12.35 1.53
N LEU A 197 12.97 13.43 1.96
CA LEU A 197 11.76 13.95 1.32
C LEU A 197 12.15 15.06 0.36
N THR A 198 11.37 15.23 -0.69
CA THR A 198 11.54 16.29 -1.67
C THR A 198 10.25 17.09 -1.80
N LEU A 199 10.36 18.41 -1.71
CA LEU A 199 9.28 19.33 -1.96
C LEU A 199 9.50 20.00 -3.32
N LEU A 200 8.52 19.89 -4.21
CA LEU A 200 8.50 20.50 -5.54
C LEU A 200 7.42 21.56 -5.59
N ASP A 201 7.71 22.73 -6.17
CA ASP A 201 6.71 23.73 -6.52
C ASP A 201 6.22 23.48 -7.96
N PRO A 202 4.95 23.05 -8.16
CA PRO A 202 4.42 22.72 -9.48
C PRO A 202 4.29 23.93 -10.42
N ASN A 203 4.35 25.16 -9.88
CA ASN A 203 4.27 26.37 -10.69
C ASN A 203 5.62 26.76 -11.32
N GLN A 204 6.70 26.08 -10.97
CA GLN A 204 7.99 26.28 -11.58
C GLN A 204 8.06 25.46 -12.88
N SER A 205 8.29 26.14 -13.99
CA SER A 205 8.42 25.52 -15.31
C SER A 205 9.81 25.79 -15.87
N GLY A 206 10.43 24.78 -16.51
CA GLY A 206 11.72 24.88 -17.19
C GLY A 206 12.73 23.84 -16.73
N GLU A 207 13.97 23.96 -17.25
CA GLU A 207 15.06 23.04 -16.91
C GLU A 207 15.62 23.25 -15.48
N ASP A 208 15.31 24.40 -14.83
CA ASP A 208 15.78 24.77 -13.50
C ASP A 208 14.65 24.64 -12.46
N ILE A 209 14.08 23.47 -12.31
CA ILE A 209 13.09 23.21 -11.24
C ILE A 209 13.81 23.14 -9.90
N ASN A 210 13.42 24.02 -8.99
CA ASN A 210 13.97 24.00 -7.63
C ASN A 210 13.22 22.96 -6.77
N TYR A 211 13.97 21.98 -6.33
CA TYR A 211 13.55 21.04 -5.32
C TYR A 211 14.13 21.44 -3.96
N LEU A 212 13.31 21.45 -2.94
CA LEU A 212 13.78 21.52 -1.57
C LEU A 212 13.90 20.08 -1.04
N SER A 213 15.13 19.64 -0.81
CA SER A 213 15.39 18.31 -0.23
C SER A 213 15.49 18.41 1.29
N ILE A 214 14.74 17.57 1.99
CA ILE A 214 14.71 17.44 3.44
C ILE A 214 15.34 16.09 3.77
N PRO A 215 16.61 16.05 4.23
CA PRO A 215 17.30 14.82 4.53
C PRO A 215 16.64 14.11 5.72
N SER A 216 16.65 12.80 5.72
CA SER A 216 16.20 12.00 6.84
C SER A 216 17.22 12.02 7.98
N PRO A 217 16.77 11.91 9.25
CA PRO A 217 17.67 12.00 10.40
C PRO A 217 18.58 10.77 10.59
N ILE A 218 18.28 9.65 9.93
CA ILE A 218 19.11 8.45 9.97
C ILE A 218 19.79 8.27 8.62
N ASP A 219 21.11 8.30 8.59
CA ASP A 219 21.89 8.11 7.37
C ASP A 219 21.78 6.68 6.84
N ASN A 220 21.81 6.54 5.52
CA ASN A 220 21.74 5.25 4.80
C ASN A 220 20.49 4.41 5.14
N SER A 221 19.40 5.08 5.45
CA SER A 221 18.11 4.46 5.76
C SER A 221 17.12 4.64 4.61
N VAL A 222 15.97 4.04 4.77
CA VAL A 222 14.83 4.24 3.88
C VAL A 222 13.99 5.39 4.39
N THR A 223 13.54 6.26 3.49
CA THR A 223 12.49 7.25 3.76
C THR A 223 11.20 6.75 3.11
N ALA A 224 10.28 6.23 3.93
CA ALA A 224 9.10 5.54 3.45
C ALA A 224 7.81 6.38 3.60
N GLY A 225 6.73 5.77 4.07
CA GLY A 225 5.42 6.38 4.14
C GLY A 225 5.41 7.74 4.82
N PHE A 226 4.66 8.67 4.25
CA PHE A 226 4.50 10.01 4.79
C PHE A 226 3.04 10.47 4.69
N ALA A 227 2.67 11.42 5.55
CA ALA A 227 1.37 12.07 5.55
C ALA A 227 1.49 13.50 6.10
N VAL A 228 0.52 14.35 5.79
CA VAL A 228 0.47 15.75 6.24
C VAL A 228 -0.65 15.90 7.26
N ASP A 229 -0.37 16.53 8.39
CA ASP A 229 -1.38 16.80 9.40
C ASP A 229 -2.11 18.14 9.17
N ALA A 230 -3.18 18.39 9.91
CA ALA A 230 -3.98 19.62 9.80
C ALA A 230 -3.21 20.92 10.19
N LYS A 231 -1.97 20.82 10.61
CA LYS A 231 -1.07 21.94 10.93
C LYS A 231 0.07 22.06 9.93
N ASP A 232 -0.04 21.37 8.79
CA ASP A 232 0.97 21.27 7.75
C ASP A 232 2.31 20.67 8.21
N ASN A 233 2.32 19.86 9.28
CA ASN A 233 3.50 19.08 9.58
C ASN A 233 3.52 17.82 8.69
N ILE A 234 4.69 17.48 8.17
CA ILE A 234 4.89 16.23 7.46
C ILE A 234 5.37 15.18 8.47
N TRP A 235 4.60 14.11 8.58
CA TRP A 235 4.96 12.92 9.32
C TRP A 235 5.50 11.89 8.36
N PHE A 236 6.67 11.31 8.62
CA PHE A 236 7.25 10.27 7.77
C PHE A 236 8.04 9.26 8.57
N THR A 237 8.19 8.07 8.01
CA THR A 237 8.98 6.99 8.61
C THR A 237 10.36 6.94 7.99
N ASN A 238 11.36 6.71 8.84
CA ASN A 238 12.75 6.57 8.44
C ASN A 238 13.36 5.37 9.18
N TRP A 239 13.74 4.33 8.44
CA TRP A 239 14.08 3.05 9.03
C TRP A 239 15.15 2.27 8.26
N LEU A 240 15.79 1.33 8.96
CA LEU A 240 16.72 0.35 8.41
C LEU A 240 16.02 -1.01 8.36
N PHE A 241 16.16 -1.70 7.24
CA PHE A 241 15.47 -2.98 7.01
C PHE A 241 15.66 -3.96 8.17
N GLN A 242 14.56 -4.39 8.78
CA GLN A 242 14.49 -5.30 9.94
C GLN A 242 15.31 -4.85 11.17
N GLN A 243 15.69 -3.60 11.26
CA GLN A 243 16.47 -3.07 12.39
C GLN A 243 15.70 -2.01 13.17
N GLY A 244 14.51 -1.62 12.70
CA GLY A 244 13.72 -0.55 13.28
C GLY A 244 14.10 0.83 12.74
N GLY A 245 13.56 1.86 13.35
CA GLY A 245 13.74 3.22 12.87
C GLY A 245 13.04 4.24 13.74
N VAL A 246 12.66 5.34 13.14
CA VAL A 246 12.00 6.47 13.78
C VAL A 246 10.78 6.94 12.99
N LEU A 247 9.81 7.50 13.71
CA LEU A 247 8.76 8.34 13.15
C LEU A 247 9.23 9.79 13.32
N VAL A 248 9.24 10.53 12.23
CA VAL A 248 9.69 11.92 12.17
C VAL A 248 8.48 12.82 11.96
N LYS A 249 8.38 13.87 12.76
CA LYS A 249 7.48 14.99 12.52
C LYS A 249 8.30 16.19 12.08
N PHE A 250 8.08 16.66 10.88
CA PHE A 250 8.74 17.82 10.31
C PHE A 250 7.80 19.03 10.25
N ASN A 251 8.18 20.11 10.95
CA ASN A 251 7.46 21.38 10.89
C ASN A 251 7.87 22.16 9.64
N GLN A 252 7.21 21.88 8.51
CA GLN A 252 7.56 22.50 7.24
C GLN A 252 7.34 24.02 7.22
N ASN A 253 6.29 24.54 7.82
CA ASN A 253 6.02 25.97 7.84
C ASN A 253 7.08 26.73 8.66
N GLY A 254 7.40 26.21 9.84
CA GLY A 254 8.46 26.78 10.67
C GLY A 254 9.83 26.77 9.99
N TYR A 255 10.14 25.72 9.24
CA TYR A 255 11.36 25.62 8.45
C TYR A 255 11.38 26.65 7.30
N LEU A 256 10.33 26.74 6.50
CA LEU A 256 10.22 27.67 5.38
C LEU A 256 10.28 29.14 5.85
N ASP A 257 9.60 29.48 6.95
CA ASP A 257 9.64 30.81 7.55
C ASP A 257 11.06 31.17 8.03
N SER A 258 11.77 30.21 8.59
CA SER A 258 13.15 30.37 9.05
C SER A 258 14.12 30.58 7.88
N VAL A 259 13.96 29.80 6.80
CA VAL A 259 14.74 29.98 5.56
C VAL A 259 14.46 31.34 4.93
N ALA A 260 13.20 31.76 4.85
CA ALA A 260 12.80 33.06 4.30
C ALA A 260 13.32 34.24 5.11
N SER A 261 13.49 34.06 6.43
CA SER A 261 13.99 35.09 7.37
C SER A 261 15.52 35.13 7.47
N SER A 262 16.19 34.08 7.00
CA SER A 262 17.65 33.99 6.98
C SER A 262 18.17 34.36 5.59
N ASN A 263 19.44 34.83 5.54
CA ASN A 263 20.13 34.97 4.25
C ASN A 263 20.83 33.64 3.83
N GLU A 264 20.52 32.56 4.52
CA GLU A 264 21.11 31.24 4.30
C GLU A 264 20.19 30.39 3.41
N GLN A 265 20.77 29.63 2.48
CA GLN A 265 20.01 28.76 1.58
C GLN A 265 19.55 27.45 2.23
N SER A 266 20.12 27.10 3.38
CA SER A 266 19.73 25.93 4.17
C SER A 266 19.95 26.17 5.66
N LEU A 267 19.05 25.66 6.48
CA LEU A 267 19.12 25.70 7.95
C LEU A 267 19.26 24.28 8.50
N PRO A 268 19.77 24.14 9.75
CA PRO A 268 19.81 22.84 10.40
C PRO A 268 18.41 22.23 10.52
N LEU A 269 18.21 21.06 9.94
CA LEU A 269 16.92 20.37 9.96
C LEU A 269 16.47 20.01 11.39
N LEU A 270 17.41 19.66 12.25
CA LEU A 270 17.15 19.22 13.63
C LEU A 270 16.37 20.24 14.48
N ASP A 271 16.44 21.53 14.14
CA ASP A 271 15.67 22.58 14.82
C ASP A 271 14.17 22.57 14.45
N HIS A 272 13.79 21.78 13.44
CA HIS A 272 12.44 21.74 12.88
C HIS A 272 11.83 20.32 12.86
N VAL A 273 12.48 19.35 13.50
CA VAL A 273 11.98 17.96 13.59
C VAL A 273 11.80 17.53 15.03
N GLU A 274 10.76 16.75 15.26
CA GLU A 274 10.56 15.92 16.43
C GLU A 274 10.73 14.46 16.02
N ILE A 275 11.49 13.68 16.80
CA ILE A 275 11.84 12.30 16.45
C ILE A 275 11.32 11.35 17.53
N TYR A 276 10.60 10.31 17.12
CA TYR A 276 10.03 9.30 18.00
C TYR A 276 10.57 7.92 17.61
N GLU A 277 11.16 7.21 18.57
CA GLU A 277 11.66 5.85 18.34
C GLU A 277 10.48 4.89 18.08
N LEU A 278 10.61 4.06 17.06
CA LEU A 278 9.61 3.03 16.76
C LEU A 278 9.70 1.87 17.77
N PRO A 279 8.58 1.22 18.11
CA PRO A 279 8.59 -0.01 18.89
C PRO A 279 9.45 -1.08 18.23
N THR A 280 10.09 -1.93 19.01
CA THR A 280 10.94 -3.02 18.50
C THR A 280 10.16 -4.06 17.68
N THR A 281 8.84 -4.08 17.79
CA THR A 281 7.93 -4.93 17.01
C THR A 281 7.50 -4.33 15.68
N LEU A 282 7.81 -3.04 15.42
CA LEU A 282 7.52 -2.34 14.18
C LEU A 282 8.82 -2.16 13.38
N LEU A 283 9.04 -2.99 12.38
CA LEU A 283 10.33 -3.11 11.73
C LEU A 283 10.41 -2.46 10.35
N THR A 284 9.29 -2.41 9.62
CA THR A 284 9.28 -1.97 8.22
C THR A 284 8.01 -1.16 7.92
N PRO A 285 7.85 0.04 8.52
CA PRO A 285 6.67 0.87 8.32
C PRO A 285 6.70 1.57 6.94
N ASN A 286 6.17 0.92 5.92
CA ASN A 286 6.10 1.49 4.58
C ASN A 286 4.98 2.52 4.39
N GLY A 287 3.85 2.34 5.05
CA GLY A 287 2.73 3.25 4.98
C GLY A 287 2.61 4.14 6.21
N ALA A 288 2.21 5.39 6.03
CA ALA A 288 1.87 6.32 7.10
C ALA A 288 0.63 7.14 6.74
N ALA A 289 -0.26 7.32 7.70
CA ALA A 289 -1.46 8.14 7.57
C ALA A 289 -1.68 9.00 8.81
N VAL A 290 -2.33 10.15 8.64
CA VAL A 290 -2.81 10.99 9.74
C VAL A 290 -4.33 10.87 9.83
N SER A 291 -4.84 10.45 10.96
CA SER A 291 -6.28 10.40 11.21
C SER A 291 -6.84 11.78 11.59
N SER A 292 -8.15 11.96 11.44
CA SER A 292 -8.85 13.20 11.77
C SER A 292 -8.75 13.63 13.24
N ASP A 293 -8.43 12.70 14.14
CA ASP A 293 -8.14 12.99 15.56
C ASP A 293 -6.67 13.37 15.83
N GLY A 294 -5.84 13.42 14.79
CA GLY A 294 -4.43 13.77 14.84
C GLY A 294 -3.51 12.63 15.27
N THR A 295 -4.01 11.39 15.35
CA THR A 295 -3.15 10.22 15.56
C THR A 295 -2.52 9.76 14.25
N ILE A 296 -1.35 9.12 14.35
CA ILE A 296 -0.59 8.64 13.20
C ILE A 296 -0.75 7.12 13.11
N TRP A 297 -1.03 6.63 11.92
CA TRP A 297 -1.17 5.20 11.66
C TRP A 297 -0.07 4.70 10.75
N LEU A 298 0.51 3.55 11.08
CA LEU A 298 1.67 2.97 10.39
C LEU A 298 1.38 1.51 10.02
N ALA A 299 1.73 1.12 8.80
CA ALA A 299 1.60 -0.25 8.32
C ALA A 299 2.95 -0.96 8.30
N ASP A 300 3.08 -2.13 8.96
CA ASP A 300 4.33 -2.92 8.98
C ASP A 300 4.33 -4.02 7.93
N THR A 301 5.14 -3.85 6.90
CA THR A 301 5.19 -4.77 5.75
C THR A 301 5.90 -6.09 6.06
N THR A 302 6.57 -6.24 7.18
CA THR A 302 7.25 -7.49 7.57
C THR A 302 6.48 -8.31 8.60
N SER A 303 5.26 -7.91 8.90
CA SER A 303 4.41 -8.60 9.88
C SER A 303 2.94 -8.62 9.46
N SER A 304 2.08 -9.16 10.32
CA SER A 304 0.62 -9.02 10.24
C SER A 304 0.13 -7.91 11.16
N SER A 305 0.85 -6.77 11.22
CA SER A 305 0.56 -5.72 12.19
C SER A 305 0.49 -4.34 11.56
N PHE A 306 -0.30 -3.47 12.18
CA PHE A 306 -0.31 -2.03 11.96
C PHE A 306 -0.40 -1.32 13.30
N PHE A 307 -0.03 -0.05 13.34
CA PHE A 307 0.16 0.66 14.60
C PHE A 307 -0.52 2.01 14.59
N ASN A 308 -1.01 2.42 15.75
CA ASN A 308 -1.44 3.78 16.03
C ASN A 308 -0.43 4.46 16.96
N PHE A 309 -0.03 5.67 16.63
CA PHE A 309 0.79 6.52 17.47
C PHE A 309 -0.01 7.76 17.88
N ASN A 310 -0.06 8.03 19.17
CA ASN A 310 -0.68 9.25 19.70
C ASN A 310 0.39 10.28 20.04
N PRO A 311 0.48 11.41 19.30
CA PRO A 311 1.53 12.41 19.51
C PRO A 311 1.47 13.14 20.86
N ILE A 312 0.30 13.12 21.54
CA ILE A 312 0.13 13.80 22.83
C ILE A 312 0.69 12.94 23.96
N THR A 313 0.48 11.63 23.88
CA THR A 313 0.93 10.69 24.93
C THR A 313 2.24 10.00 24.58
N GLU A 314 2.70 10.16 23.36
CA GLU A 314 3.88 9.51 22.76
C GLU A 314 3.85 7.98 22.87
N LYS A 315 2.64 7.40 22.75
CA LYS A 315 2.43 5.95 22.88
C LYS A 315 2.02 5.34 21.57
N PHE A 316 2.58 4.15 21.31
CA PHE A 316 2.16 3.27 20.24
C PHE A 316 1.18 2.22 20.76
N ILE A 317 0.19 1.90 19.93
CA ILE A 317 -0.72 0.77 20.10
C ILE A 317 -0.57 -0.12 18.88
N GLN A 318 -0.32 -1.41 19.09
CA GLN A 318 -0.22 -2.40 18.03
C GLN A 318 -1.59 -3.05 17.82
N TYR A 319 -1.95 -3.18 16.55
CA TYR A 319 -3.09 -3.95 16.06
C TYR A 319 -2.58 -5.09 15.19
N VAL A 320 -3.35 -6.18 15.14
CA VAL A 320 -2.99 -7.38 14.39
C VAL A 320 -4.10 -7.71 13.41
N THR A 321 -3.73 -7.98 12.17
CA THR A 321 -4.62 -8.50 11.14
C THR A 321 -4.72 -10.02 11.23
N ALA A 322 -5.68 -10.62 10.52
CA ALA A 322 -5.66 -12.06 10.31
C ALA A 322 -4.45 -12.48 9.45
N ASP A 323 -3.87 -13.64 9.76
CA ASP A 323 -2.89 -14.24 8.85
C ASP A 323 -3.58 -14.74 7.57
N PRO A 324 -2.88 -14.71 6.42
CA PRO A 324 -3.42 -15.21 5.17
C PRO A 324 -3.88 -16.65 5.30
N VAL A 325 -5.06 -16.95 4.78
CA VAL A 325 -5.57 -18.33 4.74
C VAL A 325 -4.82 -19.16 3.69
N LEU A 326 -4.73 -20.46 3.92
CA LEU A 326 -3.94 -21.37 3.08
C LEU A 326 -4.34 -21.35 1.59
N ASN A 327 -5.61 -21.22 1.30
CA ASN A 327 -6.10 -21.13 -0.08
C ASN A 327 -5.87 -19.77 -0.76
N THR A 328 -5.36 -18.78 -0.05
CA THR A 328 -4.93 -17.51 -0.63
C THR A 328 -3.44 -17.50 -0.87
N TYR A 329 -2.65 -17.77 0.17
CA TYR A 329 -1.20 -17.66 0.10
C TYR A 329 -0.50 -18.97 -0.33
N GLY A 330 -1.07 -20.11 -0.04
CA GLY A 330 -0.48 -21.43 -0.34
C GLY A 330 0.01 -22.18 0.88
N ASN A 331 0.79 -23.24 0.64
CA ASN A 331 1.18 -24.21 1.66
C ASN A 331 2.40 -23.82 2.50
N GLN A 332 2.94 -22.62 2.31
CA GLN A 332 4.07 -22.09 3.09
C GLN A 332 5.38 -22.90 2.95
N THR A 333 5.58 -23.53 1.81
CA THR A 333 6.82 -24.25 1.53
C THR A 333 7.93 -23.34 1.02
N GLY A 334 7.60 -22.09 0.67
CA GLY A 334 8.54 -21.08 0.19
C GLY A 334 9.47 -20.52 1.26
N ILE A 335 10.11 -19.41 0.96
CA ILE A 335 11.08 -18.73 1.84
C ILE A 335 10.39 -18.18 3.09
N VAL A 336 9.16 -17.72 2.98
CA VAL A 336 8.34 -17.31 4.14
C VAL A 336 7.61 -18.53 4.67
N LYS A 337 8.12 -19.07 5.75
CA LYS A 337 7.55 -20.24 6.41
C LYS A 337 6.34 -19.94 7.29
N THR A 338 6.13 -18.68 7.62
CA THR A 338 5.01 -18.22 8.43
C THR A 338 4.21 -17.22 7.59
N PRO A 339 2.93 -17.45 7.32
CA PRO A 339 2.13 -16.49 6.59
C PRO A 339 2.02 -15.20 7.40
N ILE A 340 2.22 -14.08 6.72
CA ILE A 340 1.99 -12.74 7.26
C ILE A 340 1.10 -11.99 6.26
N SER A 341 0.23 -11.11 6.74
CA SER A 341 -0.71 -10.38 5.86
C SER A 341 -0.03 -9.27 5.07
N ARG A 342 1.04 -8.69 5.58
CA ARG A 342 1.85 -7.61 4.99
C ARG A 342 1.01 -6.36 4.71
N PRO A 343 0.53 -5.64 5.73
CA PRO A 343 -0.01 -4.30 5.55
C PRO A 343 1.02 -3.39 4.86
N TYR A 344 0.61 -2.64 3.83
CA TYR A 344 1.56 -1.90 2.99
C TYR A 344 1.28 -0.40 2.97
N TRP A 345 0.36 0.10 2.12
CA TRP A 345 -0.10 1.47 2.19
C TRP A 345 -1.24 1.60 3.20
N ILE A 346 -1.35 2.76 3.80
CA ILE A 346 -2.36 3.06 4.81
C ILE A 346 -2.83 4.50 4.63
N GLU A 347 -4.13 4.73 4.72
CA GLU A 347 -4.75 6.05 4.62
C GLU A 347 -5.89 6.18 5.62
N SER A 348 -6.29 7.42 5.89
CA SER A 348 -7.46 7.73 6.71
C SER A 348 -8.56 8.31 5.82
N ASP A 349 -9.79 7.80 5.93
CA ASP A 349 -10.93 8.39 5.26
C ASP A 349 -11.50 9.61 6.01
N ASP A 350 -12.49 10.26 5.41
CA ASP A 350 -13.17 11.43 5.96
C ASP A 350 -13.97 11.18 7.24
N GLN A 351 -14.26 9.90 7.55
CA GLN A 351 -14.94 9.46 8.78
C GLN A 351 -13.96 9.10 9.90
N GLY A 352 -12.68 9.10 9.61
CA GLY A 352 -11.60 8.70 10.51
C GLY A 352 -11.41 7.19 10.61
N ARG A 353 -11.94 6.42 9.63
CA ARG A 353 -11.60 5.01 9.46
C ARG A 353 -10.23 4.91 8.80
N ILE A 354 -9.53 3.84 9.08
CA ILE A 354 -8.20 3.56 8.56
C ILE A 354 -8.30 2.46 7.51
N VAL A 355 -7.86 2.77 6.32
CA VAL A 355 -7.86 1.86 5.17
C VAL A 355 -6.42 1.46 4.87
N PHE A 356 -6.19 0.20 4.62
CA PHE A 356 -4.89 -0.30 4.15
C PHE A 356 -5.06 -1.52 3.25
N ASN A 357 -4.10 -1.74 2.37
CA ASN A 357 -3.99 -2.99 1.62
C ASN A 357 -3.08 -3.96 2.36
N ALA A 358 -3.43 -5.24 2.37
CA ALA A 358 -2.61 -6.31 2.92
C ALA A 358 -2.19 -7.26 1.78
N GLN A 359 -0.96 -7.12 1.31
CA GLN A 359 -0.49 -7.71 0.06
C GLN A 359 -0.62 -9.23 0.01
N THR A 360 -0.10 -9.94 1.02
CA THR A 360 -0.12 -11.41 1.03
C THR A 360 -1.42 -11.99 1.59
N ALA A 361 -2.26 -11.20 2.25
CA ALA A 361 -3.63 -11.56 2.55
C ALA A 361 -4.56 -11.37 1.35
N ASN A 362 -4.13 -10.64 0.33
CA ASN A 362 -4.91 -10.29 -0.85
C ASN A 362 -6.20 -9.54 -0.47
N THR A 363 -6.10 -8.55 0.41
CA THR A 363 -7.24 -7.81 0.97
C THR A 363 -7.08 -6.31 0.88
N ILE A 364 -8.20 -5.61 0.80
CA ILE A 364 -8.37 -4.23 1.27
C ILE A 364 -9.02 -4.30 2.64
N SER A 365 -8.44 -3.62 3.61
CA SER A 365 -8.81 -3.69 5.02
C SER A 365 -9.27 -2.34 5.52
N VAL A 366 -10.35 -2.32 6.30
CA VAL A 366 -10.94 -1.10 6.88
C VAL A 366 -11.08 -1.26 8.38
N MET A 367 -10.34 -0.48 9.13
CA MET A 367 -10.38 -0.40 10.59
C MET A 367 -11.21 0.82 11.03
N ASP A 368 -12.20 0.60 11.86
CA ASP A 368 -12.87 1.68 12.58
C ASP A 368 -12.28 1.80 14.00
N PRO A 369 -11.50 2.85 14.29
CA PRO A 369 -10.88 3.02 15.60
C PRO A 369 -11.89 3.23 16.73
N LYS A 370 -13.11 3.69 16.42
CA LYS A 370 -14.16 3.96 17.43
C LYS A 370 -14.82 2.67 17.93
N SER A 371 -15.12 1.77 17.01
CA SER A 371 -15.70 0.46 17.35
C SER A 371 -14.66 -0.63 17.56
N GLN A 372 -13.38 -0.35 17.30
CA GLN A 372 -12.28 -1.32 17.33
C GLN A 372 -12.51 -2.51 16.38
N SER A 373 -13.24 -2.28 15.28
CA SER A 373 -13.56 -3.31 14.31
C SER A 373 -12.68 -3.21 13.07
N LEU A 374 -12.17 -4.33 12.62
CA LEU A 374 -11.42 -4.49 11.38
C LEU A 374 -12.23 -5.37 10.42
N VAL A 375 -12.47 -4.87 9.22
CA VAL A 375 -13.09 -5.62 8.13
C VAL A 375 -12.08 -5.80 7.01
N GLU A 376 -11.85 -7.04 6.61
CA GLU A 376 -10.92 -7.40 5.55
C GLU A 376 -11.71 -7.90 4.34
N TYR A 377 -11.70 -7.11 3.26
CA TYR A 377 -12.37 -7.41 2.00
C TYR A 377 -11.43 -8.22 1.10
N GLN A 378 -11.73 -9.50 0.92
CA GLN A 378 -10.94 -10.39 0.08
C GLN A 378 -11.06 -10.01 -1.38
N ILE A 379 -9.92 -9.80 -2.05
CA ILE A 379 -9.84 -9.57 -3.50
C ILE A 379 -10.13 -10.89 -4.22
N PRO A 380 -11.08 -10.93 -5.19
CA PRO A 380 -11.48 -12.17 -5.83
C PRO A 380 -10.46 -12.74 -6.81
N SER A 381 -9.72 -11.89 -7.52
CA SER A 381 -8.69 -12.32 -8.46
C SER A 381 -7.43 -12.78 -7.74
N LYS A 382 -6.82 -13.83 -8.28
CA LYS A 382 -5.64 -14.48 -7.69
C LYS A 382 -4.77 -15.08 -8.78
N ASN A 383 -3.54 -14.59 -8.91
CA ASN A 383 -2.54 -15.16 -9.78
C ASN A 383 -1.71 -16.21 -9.01
N PRO A 384 -1.77 -17.48 -9.37
CA PRO A 384 -1.10 -18.54 -8.61
C PRO A 384 0.42 -18.47 -8.67
N ASN A 385 0.98 -17.73 -9.65
CA ASN A 385 2.43 -17.54 -9.75
C ASN A 385 2.99 -16.57 -8.69
N TRP A 386 2.11 -15.87 -7.96
CA TRP A 386 2.47 -14.93 -6.89
C TRP A 386 2.13 -15.45 -5.48
N GLY A 387 1.70 -16.69 -5.37
CA GLY A 387 1.49 -17.38 -4.11
C GLY A 387 2.31 -18.67 -4.04
N ASP A 388 2.41 -19.27 -2.86
CA ASP A 388 3.03 -20.60 -2.67
C ASP A 388 2.01 -21.72 -2.93
N CYS A 389 1.46 -21.71 -4.14
CA CYS A 389 0.27 -22.47 -4.51
C CYS A 389 0.52 -23.93 -4.93
N ASP A 390 1.78 -24.32 -5.20
CA ASP A 390 2.15 -25.70 -5.49
C ASP A 390 2.65 -26.42 -4.23
N PRO A 391 1.93 -27.43 -3.72
CA PRO A 391 2.39 -28.23 -2.58
C PRO A 391 3.59 -29.16 -2.89
N GLY A 392 4.30 -28.93 -4.00
CA GLY A 392 5.40 -29.78 -4.46
C GLY A 392 4.96 -31.02 -5.24
N THR A 393 3.73 -31.06 -5.68
CA THR A 393 3.15 -32.14 -6.48
C THR A 393 3.04 -31.78 -7.98
N GLY A 394 3.37 -30.55 -8.34
CA GLY A 394 3.14 -29.99 -9.67
C GLY A 394 1.66 -29.70 -9.96
N ILE A 395 0.81 -29.74 -8.94
CA ILE A 395 -0.62 -29.38 -9.03
C ILE A 395 -0.85 -28.14 -8.21
N VAL A 396 -1.18 -27.05 -8.89
CA VAL A 396 -1.53 -25.77 -8.25
C VAL A 396 -2.83 -25.92 -7.47
N MET A 397 -2.86 -25.44 -6.22
CA MET A 397 -4.08 -25.43 -5.41
C MET A 397 -5.14 -24.56 -6.07
N PRO A 398 -6.39 -25.02 -6.14
CA PRO A 398 -7.46 -24.21 -6.68
C PRO A 398 -7.68 -22.95 -5.83
N ASP A 399 -7.99 -21.85 -6.49
CA ASP A 399 -8.31 -20.57 -5.88
C ASP A 399 -7.20 -19.97 -4.98
N CYS A 400 -5.95 -20.35 -5.28
CA CYS A 400 -4.74 -19.83 -4.62
C CYS A 400 -4.04 -18.80 -5.49
N GLY A 401 -3.43 -17.82 -4.89
CA GLY A 401 -2.64 -16.78 -5.53
C GLY A 401 -2.93 -15.39 -5.00
N LEU A 402 -2.27 -14.39 -5.57
CA LEU A 402 -2.36 -12.98 -5.17
C LEU A 402 -2.58 -12.10 -6.41
N ALA A 403 -3.41 -11.07 -6.30
CA ALA A 403 -3.58 -10.06 -7.34
C ALA A 403 -2.46 -9.00 -7.34
N GLN A 404 -1.66 -8.95 -6.26
CA GLN A 404 -0.63 -7.94 -6.00
C GLN A 404 -1.20 -6.52 -6.05
N VAL A 405 -2.05 -6.23 -5.07
CA VAL A 405 -2.57 -4.88 -4.85
C VAL A 405 -1.49 -4.06 -4.16
N PHE A 406 -0.94 -3.08 -4.88
CA PHE A 406 0.10 -2.20 -4.34
C PHE A 406 -0.44 -0.86 -3.88
N ASP A 407 -1.52 -0.36 -4.49
CA ASP A 407 -2.06 0.95 -4.18
C ASP A 407 -3.59 0.95 -4.19
N PHE A 408 -4.16 1.93 -3.51
CA PHE A 408 -5.60 2.16 -3.47
C PHE A 408 -5.90 3.66 -3.30
N ALA A 409 -7.11 4.07 -3.70
CA ALA A 409 -7.63 5.42 -3.54
C ALA A 409 -9.01 5.39 -2.87
N ILE A 410 -9.24 6.30 -1.95
CA ILE A 410 -10.51 6.42 -1.22
C ILE A 410 -11.40 7.46 -1.88
N ASP A 411 -12.59 7.05 -2.34
CA ASP A 411 -13.64 7.93 -2.84
C ASP A 411 -14.90 7.77 -1.96
N GLY A 412 -14.96 8.53 -0.89
CA GLY A 412 -16.01 8.46 0.12
C GLY A 412 -16.13 7.08 0.74
N LYS A 413 -17.11 6.27 0.30
CA LYS A 413 -17.33 4.91 0.81
C LYS A 413 -16.88 3.82 -0.16
N LYS A 414 -16.32 4.20 -1.28
CA LYS A 414 -15.70 3.31 -2.25
C LYS A 414 -14.19 3.37 -2.09
N ILE A 415 -13.53 2.23 -2.21
CA ILE A 415 -12.09 2.13 -2.16
C ILE A 415 -11.67 1.46 -3.46
N TRP A 416 -11.09 2.27 -4.35
CA TRP A 416 -10.57 1.83 -5.63
C TRP A 416 -9.16 1.26 -5.46
N PHE A 417 -8.78 0.22 -6.20
CA PHE A 417 -7.46 -0.38 -6.13
C PHE A 417 -7.04 -0.94 -7.49
N THR A 418 -5.75 -1.16 -7.66
CA THR A 418 -5.15 -1.78 -8.84
C THR A 418 -4.69 -3.18 -8.53
N GLU A 419 -4.80 -4.08 -9.51
CA GLU A 419 -4.29 -5.45 -9.46
C GLU A 419 -3.13 -5.59 -10.45
N TRP A 420 -1.94 -5.37 -9.95
CA TRP A 420 -0.73 -5.23 -10.77
C TRP A 420 -0.49 -6.43 -11.69
N VAL A 421 -0.71 -7.65 -11.21
CA VAL A 421 -0.45 -8.89 -11.97
C VAL A 421 -1.69 -9.51 -12.59
N GLU A 422 -2.89 -9.04 -12.24
CA GLU A 422 -4.15 -9.51 -12.85
C GLU A 422 -4.72 -8.53 -13.87
N ASN A 423 -4.07 -7.37 -14.06
CA ASN A 423 -4.41 -6.37 -15.07
C ASN A 423 -5.85 -5.87 -14.96
N ASN A 424 -6.30 -5.67 -13.72
CA ASN A 424 -7.61 -5.13 -13.40
C ASN A 424 -7.50 -3.87 -12.55
N ILE A 425 -8.57 -3.09 -12.52
CA ILE A 425 -8.89 -2.22 -11.40
C ILE A 425 -10.07 -2.82 -10.65
N GLY A 426 -10.15 -2.56 -9.35
CA GLY A 426 -11.24 -3.05 -8.54
C GLY A 426 -11.79 -1.98 -7.61
N VAL A 427 -12.99 -2.21 -7.07
CA VAL A 427 -13.60 -1.35 -6.06
C VAL A 427 -14.20 -2.17 -4.94
N VAL A 428 -13.91 -1.78 -3.70
CA VAL A 428 -14.63 -2.21 -2.50
C VAL A 428 -15.73 -1.21 -2.22
N ASP A 429 -16.97 -1.68 -2.10
CA ASP A 429 -18.10 -0.86 -1.67
C ASP A 429 -18.41 -1.11 -0.19
N THR A 430 -17.97 -0.19 0.68
CA THR A 430 -18.18 -0.28 2.14
C THR A 430 -19.61 0.07 2.57
N THR A 431 -20.52 0.44 1.64
CA THR A 431 -21.94 0.64 1.94
C THR A 431 -22.72 -0.66 2.01
N VAL A 432 -22.16 -1.72 1.44
CA VAL A 432 -22.81 -3.04 1.43
C VAL A 432 -22.78 -3.63 2.82
N SER A 433 -23.96 -3.91 3.37
CA SER A 433 -24.08 -4.46 4.72
C SER A 433 -23.32 -5.77 4.89
N LEU A 434 -22.51 -5.84 5.94
CA LEU A 434 -21.81 -7.07 6.31
C LEU A 434 -22.82 -8.17 6.70
N PRO A 435 -22.46 -9.45 6.51
CA PRO A 435 -23.37 -10.55 6.80
C PRO A 435 -23.59 -10.76 8.29
N ILE A 436 -22.61 -10.38 9.08
CA ILE A 436 -22.62 -10.55 10.54
C ILE A 436 -22.20 -9.25 11.24
N GLU A 437 -22.61 -9.15 12.50
CA GLU A 437 -22.16 -8.14 13.45
C GLU A 437 -21.53 -8.83 14.66
N ILE A 438 -20.44 -8.28 15.19
CA ILE A 438 -19.79 -8.75 16.40
C ILE A 438 -19.96 -7.67 17.48
N GLN A 439 -20.55 -8.06 18.61
CA GLN A 439 -20.73 -7.18 19.76
C GLN A 439 -19.87 -7.68 20.91
N LEU A 440 -18.87 -6.88 21.29
CA LEU A 440 -17.99 -7.16 22.42
C LEU A 440 -18.70 -6.73 23.73
N GLU A 441 -18.57 -7.54 24.78
CA GLU A 441 -19.00 -7.15 26.13
C GLU A 441 -18.03 -6.12 26.74
N SER A 442 -16.75 -6.25 26.41
CA SER A 442 -15.69 -5.32 26.78
C SER A 442 -14.67 -5.21 25.65
N ASP A 443 -14.29 -4.00 25.31
CA ASP A 443 -13.30 -3.66 24.28
C ASP A 443 -11.86 -3.75 24.79
N SER A 444 -11.65 -3.93 26.09
CA SER A 444 -10.34 -3.96 26.70
C SER A 444 -10.24 -4.91 27.89
N VAL A 445 -9.10 -5.57 27.99
CA VAL A 445 -8.76 -6.46 29.12
C VAL A 445 -7.35 -6.10 29.60
N VAL A 446 -7.23 -5.83 30.91
CA VAL A 446 -5.93 -5.61 31.55
C VAL A 446 -5.49 -6.89 32.22
N LEU A 447 -4.35 -7.44 31.82
CA LEU A 447 -3.71 -8.62 32.38
C LEU A 447 -2.37 -8.22 33.04
N LYS A 448 -2.02 -8.94 34.10
CA LYS A 448 -0.67 -8.99 34.66
C LYS A 448 -0.03 -10.33 34.33
N SER A 449 1.26 -10.43 34.46
CA SER A 449 1.99 -11.70 34.35
C SER A 449 1.30 -12.79 35.19
N GLY A 450 1.00 -13.93 34.57
CA GLY A 450 0.30 -15.05 35.19
C GLY A 450 -1.22 -14.91 35.35
N ASP A 451 -1.83 -13.79 34.92
CA ASP A 451 -3.28 -13.59 34.97
C ASP A 451 -3.98 -14.36 33.85
N SER A 452 -5.20 -14.78 34.14
CA SER A 452 -6.18 -15.25 33.15
C SER A 452 -7.51 -14.53 33.36
N LYS A 453 -8.13 -14.05 32.28
CA LYS A 453 -9.45 -13.39 32.33
C LYS A 453 -10.38 -13.93 31.27
N HIS A 454 -11.63 -14.05 31.66
CA HIS A 454 -12.71 -14.45 30.77
C HIS A 454 -13.11 -13.29 29.84
N PHE A 455 -13.43 -13.60 28.58
CA PHE A 455 -14.01 -12.69 27.61
C PHE A 455 -15.29 -13.25 27.02
N ASN A 456 -16.18 -12.35 26.61
CA ASN A 456 -17.43 -12.68 25.96
C ASN A 456 -17.65 -11.75 24.77
N PHE A 457 -18.17 -12.31 23.69
CA PHE A 457 -18.75 -11.51 22.60
C PHE A 457 -19.92 -12.28 21.96
N VAL A 458 -20.74 -11.56 21.20
CA VAL A 458 -21.88 -12.14 20.50
C VAL A 458 -21.71 -11.92 19.01
N VAL A 459 -21.85 -12.99 18.23
CA VAL A 459 -21.95 -12.93 16.77
C VAL A 459 -23.42 -12.97 16.38
N SER A 460 -23.87 -11.91 15.71
CA SER A 460 -25.26 -11.76 15.28
C SER A 460 -25.35 -11.71 13.75
N PRO A 461 -26.36 -12.32 13.13
CA PRO A 461 -26.58 -12.20 11.70
C PRO A 461 -27.18 -10.82 11.37
N ASN A 462 -26.74 -10.20 10.29
CA ASN A 462 -27.28 -8.95 9.75
C ASN A 462 -28.29 -9.17 8.61
N SER A 463 -28.48 -10.41 8.18
CA SER A 463 -29.39 -10.80 7.09
C SER A 463 -30.47 -11.72 7.61
N GLN A 464 -31.71 -11.52 7.16
CA GLN A 464 -32.86 -12.30 7.61
C GLN A 464 -33.07 -13.61 6.84
N ASN A 465 -32.28 -13.92 5.83
CA ASN A 465 -32.56 -15.03 4.92
C ASN A 465 -31.38 -15.95 4.60
N ASP A 466 -30.20 -15.71 5.16
CA ASP A 466 -29.01 -16.44 4.80
C ASP A 466 -28.44 -17.21 5.99
N LEU A 467 -27.99 -18.44 5.73
CA LEU A 467 -27.13 -19.20 6.64
C LEU A 467 -25.67 -18.86 6.36
N PHE A 468 -24.92 -18.55 7.39
CA PHE A 468 -23.51 -18.25 7.28
C PHE A 468 -22.68 -19.31 8.00
N ASP A 469 -21.65 -19.83 7.32
CA ASP A 469 -20.60 -20.62 7.95
C ASP A 469 -19.60 -19.64 8.60
N VAL A 470 -19.51 -19.70 9.91
CA VAL A 470 -18.62 -18.85 10.72
C VAL A 470 -17.49 -19.71 11.25
N SER A 471 -16.25 -19.25 11.05
CA SER A 471 -15.05 -19.82 11.65
C SER A 471 -14.35 -18.78 12.50
N LEU A 472 -14.01 -19.15 13.73
CA LEU A 472 -13.30 -18.30 14.68
C LEU A 472 -11.80 -18.61 14.60
N ILE A 473 -11.01 -17.59 14.27
CA ILE A 473 -9.55 -17.61 14.34
C ILE A 473 -9.14 -16.66 15.45
N LEU A 474 -8.36 -17.14 16.40
CA LEU A 474 -7.93 -16.39 17.57
C LEU A 474 -6.43 -16.18 17.50
N ASN A 475 -6.01 -14.94 17.34
CA ASN A 475 -4.60 -14.57 17.28
C ASN A 475 -4.26 -13.60 18.41
N THR A 476 -3.00 -13.61 18.83
CA THR A 476 -2.45 -12.65 19.78
C THR A 476 -1.23 -11.96 19.17
N SER A 477 -0.99 -10.71 19.56
CA SER A 477 0.16 -9.93 19.09
C SER A 477 1.48 -10.32 19.74
N HIS A 478 1.46 -11.15 20.79
CA HIS A 478 2.64 -11.49 21.58
C HIS A 478 2.61 -12.95 22.03
N ASP A 479 3.76 -13.61 21.98
CA ASP A 479 3.93 -15.02 22.35
C ASP A 479 3.62 -15.31 23.82
N PHE A 480 3.68 -14.32 24.68
CA PHE A 480 3.33 -14.44 26.09
C PHE A 480 1.82 -14.37 26.37
N LEU A 481 0.99 -14.10 25.36
CA LEU A 481 -0.47 -14.15 25.46
C LEU A 481 -0.99 -15.43 24.81
N SER A 482 -2.04 -16.00 25.39
CA SER A 482 -2.82 -17.09 24.80
C SER A 482 -4.31 -16.80 24.89
N ILE A 483 -5.07 -17.24 23.89
CA ILE A 483 -6.52 -17.17 23.86
C ILE A 483 -7.06 -18.58 23.65
N ASP A 484 -7.93 -19.01 24.54
CA ASP A 484 -8.60 -20.31 24.49
C ASP A 484 -10.11 -20.14 24.56
N LEU A 485 -10.84 -20.78 23.63
CA LEU A 485 -12.31 -20.85 23.70
C LEU A 485 -12.73 -21.84 24.80
N ASP A 486 -13.85 -21.56 25.43
CA ASP A 486 -14.46 -22.50 26.36
C ASP A 486 -14.89 -23.79 25.62
N SER A 487 -14.93 -24.90 26.33
CA SER A 487 -15.16 -26.23 25.75
C SER A 487 -16.50 -26.39 25.04
N ASP A 488 -17.46 -25.53 25.33
CA ASP A 488 -18.81 -25.49 24.73
C ASP A 488 -18.89 -24.50 23.55
N THR A 489 -17.83 -23.72 23.29
CA THR A 489 -17.76 -22.78 22.21
C THR A 489 -17.02 -23.41 21.00
N PRO A 490 -17.71 -23.80 19.92
CA PRO A 490 -17.06 -24.39 18.76
C PRO A 490 -16.30 -23.35 17.95
N LYS A 491 -15.17 -23.74 17.38
CA LYS A 491 -14.35 -22.89 16.48
C LYS A 491 -15.03 -22.62 15.13
N SER A 492 -15.99 -23.47 14.72
CA SER A 492 -16.75 -23.29 13.48
C SER A 492 -18.20 -23.68 13.72
N PHE A 493 -19.13 -22.88 13.19
CA PHE A 493 -20.57 -23.12 13.34
C PHE A 493 -21.34 -22.46 12.21
N GLN A 494 -22.56 -22.93 12.01
CA GLN A 494 -23.53 -22.21 11.16
C GLN A 494 -24.28 -21.20 12.03
N LEU A 495 -24.40 -19.97 11.54
CA LEU A 495 -25.17 -18.90 12.15
C LEU A 495 -26.50 -18.78 11.41
N ASP A 496 -27.60 -19.02 12.14
CA ASP A 496 -28.95 -18.88 11.62
C ASP A 496 -29.45 -17.44 11.81
N PHE A 497 -30.34 -16.99 10.93
CA PHE A 497 -30.77 -15.59 10.80
C PHE A 497 -31.45 -15.00 12.05
N ASP A 498 -31.95 -15.81 12.96
CA ASP A 498 -32.65 -15.37 14.16
C ASP A 498 -31.98 -15.76 15.48
N ALA A 499 -30.77 -16.32 15.40
CA ALA A 499 -30.07 -16.88 16.55
C ALA A 499 -28.68 -16.26 16.78
N PRO A 500 -28.55 -15.10 17.43
CA PRO A 500 -27.26 -14.59 17.89
C PRO A 500 -26.53 -15.64 18.72
N ARG A 501 -25.23 -15.80 18.44
CA ARG A 501 -24.41 -16.80 19.11
C ARG A 501 -23.42 -16.17 20.07
N PRO A 502 -23.52 -16.44 21.37
CA PRO A 502 -22.51 -16.02 22.32
C PRO A 502 -21.24 -16.88 22.17
N ILE A 503 -20.11 -16.24 22.28
CA ILE A 503 -18.78 -16.81 22.22
C ILE A 503 -18.08 -16.51 23.53
N HIS A 504 -17.52 -17.53 24.15
CA HIS A 504 -16.87 -17.44 25.45
C HIS A 504 -15.46 -18.02 25.41
N GLY A 505 -14.56 -17.44 26.16
CA GLY A 505 -13.22 -17.93 26.26
C GLY A 505 -12.39 -17.19 27.31
N ASN A 506 -11.12 -17.55 27.37
CA ASN A 506 -10.17 -16.98 28.31
C ASN A 506 -8.96 -16.43 27.55
N ILE A 507 -8.50 -15.26 27.96
CA ILE A 507 -7.22 -14.70 27.59
C ILE A 507 -6.27 -14.79 28.78
N SER A 508 -5.07 -15.30 28.55
CA SER A 508 -4.09 -15.54 29.61
C SER A 508 -2.73 -14.96 29.24
N ALA A 509 -2.04 -14.40 30.22
CA ALA A 509 -0.64 -13.98 30.11
C ALA A 509 0.27 -15.00 30.80
N SER A 510 1.40 -15.34 30.17
CA SER A 510 2.40 -16.21 30.76
C SER A 510 3.04 -15.58 32.00
N ASN A 511 3.74 -16.39 32.81
CA ASN A 511 4.48 -15.89 33.98
C ASN A 511 5.71 -15.05 33.60
N ASP A 512 6.14 -15.12 32.36
CA ASP A 512 7.31 -14.43 31.81
C ASP A 512 6.93 -13.14 31.06
N ALA A 513 5.66 -12.73 31.14
CA ALA A 513 5.11 -11.55 30.48
C ALA A 513 5.49 -10.23 31.19
#